data_aabbb33e33da2c4fbb809ff9933ee237
#
_entry.id   aabbb33e33da2c4fbb809ff9933ee237
#
_cell.length_a   1.000
_cell.length_b   1.000
_cell.length_c   1.000
_cell.angle_alpha   90.00
_cell.angle_beta   90.00
_cell.angle_gamma   90.00
#
_symmetry.space_group_name_H-M   'P 1'
#
loop_
_entity.id
_entity.type
_entity.pdbx_description
1 polymer ?
#
loop_
_entity_poly.entity_id
_entity_poly.type
_entity_poly.pdbx_seq_one_letter_code
_entity_poly.pdbx_strand_id
1 'polypeptide(L)'
;MKTNSIIALILSISLFGLFGCADKYEVDYEAPVKIEFTGVDQNNRVSLEKGVAEYTATVKVQGEIMSFEIYQADSKTGIQGSLIEETARSFEDGTANYETTYKFTSLKENACITVVVLGTDGNTYQRKLLVEITPSVLFSDPDYGKDGEIVETASAYYGCYYATWLLGRTYMAADAMKYTNEVDFSLGDIILPSGSEAVPVLVSPAKRSDYGLMTINGLQHTLFAETSLSQSEFNAISQVDATPIENLADPTSEVLAIQADKVYLFKTANGKKGLICIQKITAKTGTIEVSPDNWVENTKYSWVQLLTKTVAK
;
A
#
# COMPACT_ATOMS: atom_id res chain seq x y z
N MET A 1 45.71 23.28 -39.02
CA MET A 1 44.73 24.40 -39.21
C MET A 1 43.33 23.86 -38.86
N LYS A 2 42.66 24.56 -37.97
CA LYS A 2 41.24 24.52 -37.60
C LYS A 2 40.75 23.37 -36.73
N THR A 3 40.77 23.65 -35.47
CA THR A 3 39.92 23.29 -34.36
C THR A 3 38.43 23.21 -34.74
N ASN A 4 37.76 22.15 -34.33
CA ASN A 4 36.32 22.21 -34.13
C ASN A 4 35.96 21.60 -32.75
N SER A 5 35.48 22.46 -31.89
CA SER A 5 34.95 22.16 -30.57
C SER A 5 33.67 21.36 -30.70
N ILE A 6 33.62 20.19 -30.06
CA ILE A 6 32.41 19.45 -29.85
C ILE A 6 31.84 19.88 -28.49
N ILE A 7 30.73 20.59 -28.54
CA ILE A 7 29.91 20.93 -27.39
C ILE A 7 29.22 19.64 -26.94
N ALA A 8 29.68 19.06 -25.84
CA ALA A 8 28.97 17.98 -25.16
C ALA A 8 27.78 18.58 -24.43
N LEU A 9 26.60 18.41 -24.99
CA LEU A 9 25.33 18.67 -24.31
C LEU A 9 25.11 17.60 -23.25
N ILE A 10 25.45 17.91 -22.00
CA ILE A 10 25.12 17.06 -20.85
C ILE A 10 23.63 17.24 -20.58
N LEU A 11 22.84 16.28 -21.05
CA LEU A 11 21.42 16.15 -20.67
C LEU A 11 21.39 15.61 -19.23
N SER A 12 21.34 16.49 -18.25
CA SER A 12 21.06 16.12 -16.87
C SER A 12 19.59 15.69 -16.76
N ILE A 13 19.34 14.40 -16.88
CA ILE A 13 18.07 13.81 -16.47
C ILE A 13 18.04 13.89 -14.95
N SER A 14 17.40 14.92 -14.43
CA SER A 14 17.03 14.97 -13.02
C SER A 14 15.95 13.91 -12.77
N LEU A 15 16.40 12.77 -12.28
CA LEU A 15 15.51 11.79 -11.64
C LEU A 15 14.94 12.47 -10.39
N PHE A 16 13.76 13.05 -10.52
CA PHE A 16 12.97 13.41 -9.34
C PHE A 16 12.49 12.11 -8.69
N GLY A 17 13.30 11.62 -7.76
CA GLY A 17 12.87 10.59 -6.84
C GLY A 17 11.66 11.08 -6.06
N LEU A 18 10.60 10.29 -6.06
CA LEU A 18 9.43 10.45 -5.21
C LEU A 18 9.86 10.29 -3.73
N PHE A 19 10.33 11.36 -3.13
CA PHE A 19 10.58 11.41 -1.69
C PHE A 19 9.38 12.09 -1.03
N GLY A 20 8.48 11.26 -0.53
CA GLY A 20 7.44 11.73 0.38
C GLY A 20 8.05 12.39 1.62
N CYS A 21 7.42 13.37 2.17
CA CYS A 21 7.66 14.15 3.41
C CYS A 21 9.10 14.62 3.74
N ALA A 22 10.10 14.24 3.00
CA ALA A 22 11.49 14.57 3.29
C ALA A 22 12.06 15.60 2.32
N ASP A 23 11.50 16.80 2.29
CA ASP A 23 12.28 17.92 1.77
C ASP A 23 13.46 18.14 2.72
N LYS A 24 14.68 18.00 2.21
CA LYS A 24 15.86 18.53 2.90
C LYS A 24 15.72 20.06 2.96
N TYR A 25 15.12 20.55 4.04
CA TYR A 25 15.41 21.92 4.41
C TYR A 25 16.85 21.92 4.92
N GLU A 26 17.77 22.49 4.18
CA GLU A 26 19.02 22.95 4.75
C GLU A 26 18.63 23.95 5.85
N VAL A 27 18.78 23.52 7.09
CA VAL A 27 18.58 24.40 8.24
C VAL A 27 19.70 25.39 8.12
N ASP A 28 19.40 26.63 7.71
CA ASP A 28 20.31 27.72 7.85
C ASP A 28 20.60 27.84 9.35
N TYR A 29 21.81 27.51 9.78
CA TYR A 29 22.23 27.56 11.19
C TYR A 29 22.14 28.99 11.78
N GLU A 30 21.91 29.99 10.92
CA GLU A 30 21.72 31.38 11.28
C GLU A 30 20.22 31.79 11.33
N ALA A 31 19.30 30.85 11.09
CA ALA A 31 17.87 31.17 11.17
C ALA A 31 17.51 31.61 12.60
N PRO A 32 16.84 32.77 12.74
CA PRO A 32 16.49 33.31 14.07
C PRO A 32 15.50 32.40 14.84
N VAL A 33 14.79 31.52 14.15
CA VAL A 33 13.93 30.51 14.75
C VAL A 33 14.33 29.12 14.23
N LYS A 34 14.53 28.17 15.16
CA LYS A 34 14.86 26.79 14.88
C LYS A 34 13.83 25.86 15.48
N ILE A 35 13.22 24.98 14.64
CA ILE A 35 12.28 23.96 15.06
C ILE A 35 13.01 22.62 15.11
N GLU A 36 12.91 21.87 16.19
CA GLU A 36 13.53 20.56 16.38
C GLU A 36 12.52 19.54 16.90
N PHE A 37 12.65 18.29 16.44
CA PHE A 37 11.95 17.16 17.00
C PHE A 37 12.94 16.28 17.77
N THR A 38 12.52 15.78 18.95
CA THR A 38 13.38 14.92 19.77
C THR A 38 13.14 13.45 19.38
N GLY A 39 14.22 12.66 19.28
CA GLY A 39 14.12 11.21 19.03
C GLY A 39 13.85 10.84 17.58
N VAL A 40 14.18 11.71 16.64
CA VAL A 40 14.03 11.50 15.20
C VAL A 40 15.40 11.35 14.52
N ASP A 41 15.40 10.81 13.32
CA ASP A 41 16.60 10.79 12.47
C ASP A 41 16.92 12.19 11.88
N GLN A 42 18.00 12.29 11.11
CA GLN A 42 18.44 13.51 10.44
C GLN A 42 17.44 14.08 9.41
N ASN A 43 16.47 13.28 8.99
CA ASN A 43 15.42 13.65 8.04
C ASN A 43 14.08 13.95 8.74
N ASN A 44 14.05 14.08 10.06
CA ASN A 44 12.86 14.20 10.90
C ASN A 44 11.88 13.06 10.71
N ARG A 45 12.38 11.83 10.68
CA ARG A 45 11.57 10.60 10.63
C ARG A 45 11.73 9.82 11.92
N VAL A 46 10.64 9.17 12.31
CA VAL A 46 10.65 8.15 13.33
C VAL A 46 10.00 6.90 12.78
N SER A 47 10.65 5.75 12.96
CA SER A 47 10.10 4.45 12.57
C SER A 47 9.60 3.74 13.83
N LEU A 48 8.31 3.41 13.84
CA LEU A 48 7.69 2.68 14.92
C LEU A 48 7.77 1.17 14.69
N GLU A 49 7.94 0.42 15.77
CA GLU A 49 7.91 -1.03 15.73
C GLU A 49 6.52 -1.56 15.30
N LYS A 50 6.52 -2.80 14.82
CA LYS A 50 5.30 -3.49 14.39
C LYS A 50 4.24 -3.51 15.52
N GLY A 51 3.02 -3.08 15.19
CA GLY A 51 1.90 -3.06 16.12
C GLY A 51 1.81 -1.82 17.03
N VAL A 52 2.75 -0.89 16.95
CA VAL A 52 2.70 0.36 17.70
C VAL A 52 1.74 1.34 17.02
N ALA A 53 0.66 1.71 17.72
CA ALA A 53 -0.40 2.58 17.20
C ALA A 53 -0.39 4.00 17.82
N GLU A 54 0.56 4.31 18.69
CA GLU A 54 0.67 5.61 19.33
C GLU A 54 2.13 6.09 19.34
N TYR A 55 2.33 7.39 19.19
CA TYR A 55 3.63 8.02 19.31
C TYR A 55 3.49 9.45 19.87
N THR A 56 4.41 9.86 20.73
CA THR A 56 4.44 11.22 21.25
C THR A 56 5.69 11.92 20.73
N ALA A 57 5.49 12.94 19.90
CA ALA A 57 6.54 13.81 19.42
C ALA A 57 6.78 14.95 20.42
N THR A 58 8.04 15.20 20.75
CA THR A 58 8.45 16.42 21.46
C THR A 58 8.96 17.42 20.44
N VAL A 59 8.37 18.61 20.43
CA VAL A 59 8.71 19.72 19.54
C VAL A 59 9.37 20.80 20.36
N LYS A 60 10.56 21.21 19.97
CA LYS A 60 11.32 22.32 20.58
C LYS A 60 11.50 23.42 19.55
N VAL A 61 11.20 24.64 19.97
CA VAL A 61 11.40 25.84 19.16
C VAL A 61 12.36 26.75 19.90
N GLN A 62 13.50 27.02 19.29
CA GLN A 62 14.51 27.98 19.75
C GLN A 62 14.33 29.28 18.98
N GLY A 63 14.51 30.42 19.67
CA GLY A 63 14.25 31.74 19.10
C GLY A 63 12.91 32.30 19.55
N GLU A 64 12.67 33.59 19.29
CA GLU A 64 11.47 34.29 19.72
C GLU A 64 10.33 34.14 18.70
N ILE A 65 9.17 33.71 19.16
CA ILE A 65 8.01 33.41 18.32
C ILE A 65 6.73 34.09 18.82
N MET A 66 5.86 34.47 17.89
CA MET A 66 4.53 35.05 18.10
C MET A 66 3.42 34.00 18.05
N SER A 67 3.58 32.93 17.26
CA SER A 67 2.61 31.85 17.22
C SER A 67 3.27 30.49 16.95
N PHE A 68 2.53 29.45 17.32
CA PHE A 68 2.87 28.06 17.09
C PHE A 68 1.63 27.29 16.67
N GLU A 69 1.74 26.50 15.63
CA GLU A 69 0.63 25.72 15.06
C GLU A 69 1.16 24.37 14.55
N ILE A 70 0.33 23.32 14.63
CA ILE A 70 0.60 22.02 14.01
C ILE A 70 -0.51 21.74 12.99
N TYR A 71 -0.10 21.35 11.80
CA TYR A 71 -0.98 20.94 10.72
C TYR A 71 -0.83 19.46 10.45
N GLN A 72 -1.92 18.77 10.12
CA GLN A 72 -1.79 17.47 9.44
C GLN A 72 -1.09 17.69 8.11
N ALA A 73 -0.38 16.67 7.64
CA ALA A 73 0.20 16.67 6.32
C ALA A 73 0.03 15.29 5.67
N ASP A 74 -0.02 15.27 4.37
CA ASP A 74 -0.06 14.02 3.62
C ASP A 74 1.28 13.27 3.78
N SER A 75 1.22 12.01 4.22
CA SER A 75 2.41 11.22 4.53
C SER A 75 3.24 10.81 3.30
N LYS A 76 2.66 10.85 2.09
CA LYS A 76 3.33 10.50 0.84
C LYS A 76 3.94 11.73 0.17
N THR A 77 3.19 12.83 0.14
CA THR A 77 3.57 14.05 -0.60
C THR A 77 4.12 15.15 0.30
N GLY A 78 3.87 15.08 1.60
CA GLY A 78 4.21 16.13 2.56
C GLY A 78 3.40 17.42 2.40
N ILE A 79 2.34 17.41 1.59
CA ILE A 79 1.49 18.57 1.41
C ILE A 79 0.78 18.86 2.72
N GLN A 80 0.89 20.13 3.20
CA GLN A 80 0.21 20.59 4.40
C GLN A 80 -1.31 20.53 4.20
N GLY A 81 -2.00 19.96 5.18
CA GLY A 81 -3.44 19.81 5.22
C GLY A 81 -4.09 20.76 6.24
N SER A 82 -5.02 20.22 7.04
CA SER A 82 -5.80 21.00 8.00
C SER A 82 -5.03 21.29 9.29
N LEU A 83 -5.30 22.45 9.91
CA LEU A 83 -4.83 22.83 11.22
C LEU A 83 -5.37 21.86 12.28
N ILE A 84 -4.53 21.51 13.25
CA ILE A 84 -4.92 20.79 14.46
C ILE A 84 -5.20 21.84 15.54
N GLU A 85 -6.43 22.27 15.64
CA GLU A 85 -6.90 23.45 16.41
C GLU A 85 -6.40 23.45 17.86
N GLU A 86 -6.39 22.31 18.54
CA GLU A 86 -5.94 22.21 19.93
C GLU A 86 -4.45 22.52 20.12
N THR A 87 -3.67 22.56 19.06
CA THR A 87 -2.22 22.86 19.12
C THR A 87 -1.90 24.33 18.94
N ALA A 88 -2.83 25.10 18.39
CA ALA A 88 -2.60 26.52 18.09
C ALA A 88 -2.33 27.33 19.37
N ARG A 89 -1.27 28.15 19.34
CA ARG A 89 -0.88 29.06 20.43
C ARG A 89 -0.50 30.41 19.84
N SER A 90 -0.88 31.45 20.54
CA SER A 90 -0.49 32.85 20.26
C SER A 90 0.16 33.47 21.49
N PHE A 91 1.20 34.27 21.27
CA PHE A 91 1.98 34.90 22.34
C PHE A 91 2.05 36.41 22.04
N GLU A 92 1.29 37.20 22.77
CA GLU A 92 1.13 38.67 22.53
C GLU A 92 2.46 39.42 22.58
N ASP A 93 3.33 39.07 23.55
CA ASP A 93 4.66 39.67 23.71
C ASP A 93 5.79 38.82 23.14
N GLY A 94 5.46 37.74 22.39
CA GLY A 94 6.42 36.73 21.96
C GLY A 94 6.80 35.77 23.10
N THR A 95 7.40 34.66 22.75
CA THR A 95 8.01 33.71 23.70
C THR A 95 9.27 33.11 23.10
N ALA A 96 10.25 32.80 23.93
CA ALA A 96 11.48 32.13 23.53
C ALA A 96 11.54 30.71 24.07
N ASN A 97 12.21 29.84 23.35
CA ASN A 97 12.46 28.44 23.76
C ASN A 97 11.17 27.67 24.11
N TYR A 98 10.16 27.76 23.24
CA TYR A 98 8.90 27.06 23.43
C TYR A 98 9.06 25.56 23.22
N GLU A 99 8.54 24.75 24.15
CA GLU A 99 8.54 23.30 24.06
C GLU A 99 7.13 22.77 24.29
N THR A 100 6.72 21.81 23.47
CA THR A 100 5.43 21.13 23.60
C THR A 100 5.54 19.69 23.12
N THR A 101 4.48 18.92 23.40
CA THR A 101 4.35 17.55 22.88
C THR A 101 3.09 17.42 22.04
N TYR A 102 3.18 16.61 20.98
CA TYR A 102 2.03 16.20 20.20
C TYR A 102 1.91 14.69 20.20
N LYS A 103 0.74 14.18 20.59
CA LYS A 103 0.48 12.74 20.65
C LYS A 103 -0.30 12.30 19.42
N PHE A 104 0.33 11.45 18.60
CA PHE A 104 -0.36 10.68 17.60
C PHE A 104 -1.13 9.54 18.30
N THR A 105 -2.42 9.46 18.07
CA THR A 105 -3.26 8.40 18.60
C THR A 105 -3.90 7.61 17.47
N SER A 106 -4.10 6.32 17.69
CA SER A 106 -4.77 5.44 16.70
C SER A 106 -4.13 5.47 15.31
N LEU A 107 -2.79 5.47 15.26
CA LEU A 107 -2.05 5.37 14.01
C LEU A 107 -2.47 4.08 13.29
N LYS A 108 -2.98 4.22 12.08
CA LYS A 108 -3.39 3.10 11.21
C LYS A 108 -2.47 2.93 10.02
N GLU A 109 -1.77 3.97 9.67
CA GLU A 109 -0.84 4.11 8.54
C GLU A 109 0.20 5.17 8.89
N ASN A 110 1.17 5.39 8.00
CA ASN A 110 2.13 6.48 8.16
C ASN A 110 1.43 7.81 8.35
N ALA A 111 1.93 8.62 9.26
CA ALA A 111 1.39 9.94 9.56
C ALA A 111 2.45 11.02 9.38
N CYS A 112 2.04 12.20 8.96
CA CYS A 112 2.90 13.36 8.81
C CYS A 112 2.25 14.60 9.42
N ILE A 113 3.07 15.42 10.09
CA ILE A 113 2.66 16.75 10.54
C ILE A 113 3.64 17.80 10.04
N THR A 114 3.12 19.03 9.89
CA THR A 114 3.94 20.22 9.68
C THR A 114 3.77 21.13 10.88
N VAL A 115 4.87 21.44 11.54
CA VAL A 115 4.93 22.51 12.57
C VAL A 115 5.19 23.81 11.86
N VAL A 116 4.39 24.83 12.16
CA VAL A 116 4.47 26.19 11.61
C VAL A 116 4.60 27.17 12.78
N VAL A 117 5.55 28.09 12.66
CA VAL A 117 5.85 29.08 13.69
C VAL A 117 5.99 30.46 13.02
N LEU A 118 5.35 31.47 13.59
CA LEU A 118 5.60 32.88 13.21
C LEU A 118 6.64 33.44 14.18
N GLY A 119 7.79 33.88 13.66
CA GLY A 119 8.82 34.56 14.43
C GLY A 119 8.45 36.00 14.74
N THR A 120 9.08 36.60 15.77
CA THR A 120 8.95 38.04 16.07
C THR A 120 9.53 38.92 14.97
N ASP A 121 10.35 38.35 14.11
CA ASP A 121 10.87 38.99 12.87
C ASP A 121 9.83 39.08 11.75
N GLY A 122 8.61 38.54 11.96
CA GLY A 122 7.53 38.49 10.98
C GLY A 122 7.64 37.40 9.94
N ASN A 123 8.66 36.53 10.01
CA ASN A 123 8.83 35.40 9.07
C ASN A 123 8.14 34.15 9.61
N THR A 124 7.69 33.29 8.69
CA THR A 124 7.13 31.98 9.00
C THR A 124 8.19 30.91 8.79
N TYR A 125 8.36 30.08 9.82
CA TYR A 125 9.26 28.93 9.83
C TYR A 125 8.42 27.65 9.89
N GLN A 126 8.84 26.62 9.15
CA GLN A 126 8.12 25.36 9.15
C GLN A 126 9.06 24.17 9.15
N ARG A 127 8.61 23.08 9.78
CA ARG A 127 9.33 21.80 9.78
C ARG A 127 8.35 20.63 9.82
N LYS A 128 8.66 19.58 9.06
CA LYS A 128 7.82 18.38 8.95
C LYS A 128 8.39 17.26 9.82
N LEU A 129 7.50 16.43 10.35
CA LEU A 129 7.81 15.17 11.02
C LEU A 129 7.02 14.05 10.33
N LEU A 130 7.72 13.04 9.86
CA LEU A 130 7.13 11.80 9.33
C LEU A 130 7.23 10.69 10.39
N VAL A 131 6.09 10.11 10.72
CA VAL A 131 5.98 8.91 11.55
C VAL A 131 5.69 7.74 10.62
N GLU A 132 6.65 6.83 10.49
CA GLU A 132 6.53 5.63 9.68
C GLU A 132 6.20 4.44 10.59
N ILE A 133 5.16 3.69 10.26
CA ILE A 133 4.80 2.47 10.98
C ILE A 133 5.36 1.24 10.27
N THR A 134 5.86 0.28 11.05
CA THR A 134 6.14 -1.05 10.53
C THR A 134 4.83 -1.82 10.46
N PRO A 135 4.31 -2.13 9.27
CA PRO A 135 2.97 -2.69 9.15
C PRO A 135 2.90 -4.13 9.67
N SER A 136 1.83 -4.45 10.38
CA SER A 136 1.41 -5.83 10.71
C SER A 136 0.57 -6.44 9.60
N VAL A 137 -0.07 -5.59 8.78
CA VAL A 137 -0.87 -5.99 7.61
C VAL A 137 -0.44 -5.18 6.39
N LEU A 138 -0.10 -5.88 5.33
CA LEU A 138 0.20 -5.30 4.02
C LEU A 138 -1.10 -5.17 3.22
N PHE A 139 -1.34 -4.00 2.67
CA PHE A 139 -2.52 -3.71 1.82
C PHE A 139 -2.12 -3.74 0.35
N SER A 140 -3.00 -4.26 -0.49
CA SER A 140 -2.89 -4.01 -1.93
C SER A 140 -3.16 -2.54 -2.24
N ASP A 141 -2.55 -2.04 -3.30
CA ASP A 141 -2.81 -0.68 -3.79
C ASP A 141 -4.17 -0.66 -4.51
N PRO A 142 -5.14 0.15 -4.05
CA PRO A 142 -6.43 0.27 -4.71
C PRO A 142 -6.35 0.96 -6.08
N ASP A 143 -5.27 1.73 -6.33
CA ASP A 143 -5.03 2.46 -7.56
C ASP A 143 -4.14 1.69 -8.55
N TYR A 144 -3.86 0.42 -8.26
CA TYR A 144 -3.08 -0.43 -9.15
C TYR A 144 -3.87 -0.75 -10.44
N GLY A 145 -3.41 -0.12 -11.53
CA GLY A 145 -4.18 -0.06 -12.77
C GLY A 145 -5.13 1.15 -12.77
N LYS A 146 -4.88 2.10 -13.64
CA LYS A 146 -5.53 3.43 -13.71
C LYS A 146 -7.06 3.48 -13.65
N ASP A 147 -7.74 2.34 -13.71
CA ASP A 147 -9.19 2.23 -13.75
C ASP A 147 -9.74 1.36 -12.61
N GLY A 148 -8.96 1.09 -11.55
CA GLY A 148 -9.37 0.23 -10.44
C GLY A 148 -9.50 -1.26 -10.81
N GLU A 149 -8.91 -1.66 -11.91
CA GLU A 149 -9.01 -2.97 -12.52
C GLU A 149 -7.78 -3.80 -12.15
N ILE A 150 -7.94 -4.66 -11.13
CA ILE A 150 -6.78 -5.29 -10.50
C ILE A 150 -6.50 -6.68 -11.07
N VAL A 151 -7.52 -7.46 -11.44
CA VAL A 151 -7.34 -8.83 -11.90
C VAL A 151 -8.31 -9.19 -13.00
N GLU A 152 -7.80 -9.74 -14.05
CA GLU A 152 -8.55 -10.41 -15.10
C GLU A 152 -8.20 -11.90 -15.06
N THR A 153 -9.21 -12.79 -15.02
CA THR A 153 -9.00 -14.20 -14.70
C THR A 153 -8.16 -14.95 -15.72
N ALA A 154 -8.14 -14.49 -16.95
CA ALA A 154 -7.30 -15.05 -18.02
C ALA A 154 -7.30 -14.08 -19.20
N SER A 155 -6.62 -12.95 -19.14
CA SER A 155 -6.58 -12.01 -20.25
C SER A 155 -5.20 -11.89 -20.86
N ALA A 156 -5.18 -11.31 -22.06
CA ALA A 156 -3.95 -10.96 -22.77
C ALA A 156 -3.12 -9.89 -22.02
N TYR A 157 -3.70 -9.19 -21.05
CA TYR A 157 -3.09 -8.01 -20.45
C TYR A 157 -2.75 -8.14 -18.97
N TYR A 158 -3.53 -8.90 -18.19
CA TYR A 158 -3.42 -8.90 -16.73
C TYR A 158 -3.00 -10.24 -16.13
N GLY A 159 -3.45 -11.34 -16.67
CA GLY A 159 -3.18 -12.68 -16.15
C GLY A 159 -4.03 -13.06 -14.94
N CYS A 160 -3.93 -14.33 -14.55
CA CYS A 160 -4.78 -14.95 -13.52
C CYS A 160 -4.01 -15.40 -12.26
N TYR A 161 -2.72 -15.20 -12.20
CA TYR A 161 -1.89 -15.49 -11.03
C TYR A 161 -1.66 -14.22 -10.23
N TYR A 162 -1.84 -14.29 -8.91
CA TYR A 162 -1.76 -13.12 -8.05
C TYR A 162 -0.71 -13.29 -6.97
N ALA A 163 0.07 -12.22 -6.74
CA ALA A 163 1.02 -12.10 -5.66
C ALA A 163 0.65 -10.90 -4.78
N THR A 164 0.61 -11.10 -3.47
CA THR A 164 0.22 -10.06 -2.50
C THR A 164 1.38 -9.14 -2.09
N TRP A 165 2.61 -9.47 -2.49
CA TRP A 165 3.76 -8.62 -2.24
C TRP A 165 3.75 -7.40 -3.19
N LEU A 166 4.53 -6.37 -2.89
CA LEU A 166 4.59 -5.12 -3.65
C LEU A 166 3.20 -4.51 -3.94
N LEU A 167 2.34 -4.45 -2.91
CA LEU A 167 1.02 -3.82 -2.98
C LEU A 167 -0.01 -4.57 -3.86
N GLY A 168 0.24 -5.84 -4.14
CA GLY A 168 -0.57 -6.67 -5.01
C GLY A 168 -0.17 -6.60 -6.48
N ARG A 169 -0.01 -7.75 -7.11
CA ARG A 169 0.39 -7.84 -8.52
C ARG A 169 -0.22 -9.07 -9.17
N THR A 170 -0.63 -8.91 -10.43
CA THR A 170 -1.05 -10.03 -11.28
C THR A 170 0.07 -10.45 -12.23
N TYR A 171 0.13 -11.74 -12.54
CA TYR A 171 1.05 -12.30 -13.50
C TYR A 171 0.31 -13.09 -14.58
N MET A 172 0.73 -12.93 -15.84
CA MET A 172 0.48 -13.90 -16.90
C MET A 172 1.35 -15.13 -16.70
N ALA A 173 1.08 -16.22 -17.44
CA ALA A 173 1.79 -17.48 -17.28
C ALA A 173 3.31 -17.34 -17.44
N ALA A 174 3.77 -16.60 -18.44
CA ALA A 174 5.19 -16.39 -18.71
C ALA A 174 5.94 -15.72 -17.54
N ASP A 175 5.29 -14.79 -16.83
CA ASP A 175 5.87 -14.14 -15.68
C ASP A 175 5.70 -14.98 -14.41
N ALA A 176 4.57 -15.65 -14.23
CA ALA A 176 4.36 -16.57 -13.12
C ALA A 176 5.38 -17.73 -13.12
N MET A 177 5.83 -18.19 -14.29
CA MET A 177 6.92 -19.17 -14.41
C MET A 177 8.26 -18.66 -13.87
N LYS A 178 8.53 -17.36 -13.98
CA LYS A 178 9.77 -16.75 -13.47
C LYS A 178 9.70 -16.49 -11.96
N TYR A 179 8.51 -16.26 -11.44
CA TYR A 179 8.26 -15.81 -10.07
C TYR A 179 7.37 -16.78 -9.28
N THR A 180 7.58 -18.09 -9.45
CA THR A 180 6.73 -19.14 -8.87
C THR A 180 6.59 -19.06 -7.35
N ASN A 181 7.62 -18.60 -6.64
CA ASN A 181 7.62 -18.43 -5.18
C ASN A 181 6.82 -17.23 -4.70
N GLU A 182 6.44 -16.33 -5.60
CA GLU A 182 5.74 -15.09 -5.28
C GLU A 182 4.23 -15.21 -5.46
N VAL A 183 3.78 -16.16 -6.30
CA VAL A 183 2.37 -16.40 -6.58
C VAL A 183 1.68 -16.96 -5.33
N ASP A 184 0.73 -16.21 -4.80
CA ASP A 184 0.00 -16.58 -3.58
C ASP A 184 -1.30 -17.31 -3.88
N PHE A 185 -2.04 -16.89 -4.92
CA PHE A 185 -3.27 -17.56 -5.36
C PHE A 185 -3.52 -17.31 -6.85
N SER A 186 -4.54 -17.95 -7.38
CA SER A 186 -4.95 -17.73 -8.77
C SER A 186 -6.46 -17.70 -8.92
N LEU A 187 -6.91 -17.19 -10.05
CA LEU A 187 -8.30 -17.11 -10.46
C LEU A 187 -8.55 -17.96 -11.70
N GLY A 188 -9.78 -18.36 -11.91
CA GLY A 188 -10.22 -19.09 -13.09
C GLY A 188 -11.74 -19.13 -13.19
N ASP A 189 -12.25 -19.54 -14.35
CA ASP A 189 -13.63 -19.88 -14.55
C ASP A 189 -13.76 -21.39 -14.74
N ILE A 190 -14.54 -22.04 -13.90
CA ILE A 190 -14.73 -23.50 -13.94
C ILE A 190 -16.20 -23.87 -13.85
N ILE A 191 -16.56 -25.03 -14.42
CA ILE A 191 -17.87 -25.64 -14.21
C ILE A 191 -17.77 -26.47 -12.94
N LEU A 192 -18.47 -26.04 -11.88
CA LEU A 192 -18.53 -26.82 -10.63
C LEU A 192 -19.35 -28.10 -10.82
N PRO A 193 -19.10 -29.17 -10.03
CA PRO A 193 -19.83 -30.45 -10.16
C PRO A 193 -21.36 -30.32 -10.06
N SER A 194 -21.85 -29.30 -9.35
CA SER A 194 -23.28 -29.01 -9.18
C SER A 194 -23.86 -28.04 -10.22
N GLY A 195 -23.02 -27.51 -11.15
CA GLY A 195 -23.40 -26.46 -12.09
C GLY A 195 -23.35 -26.90 -13.56
N SER A 196 -23.96 -26.14 -14.43
CA SER A 196 -23.90 -26.30 -15.90
C SER A 196 -23.15 -25.15 -16.60
N GLU A 197 -22.84 -24.08 -15.87
CA GLU A 197 -22.15 -22.90 -16.38
C GLU A 197 -20.86 -22.67 -15.63
N ALA A 198 -19.88 -22.08 -16.31
CA ALA A 198 -18.64 -21.68 -15.68
C ALA A 198 -18.88 -20.51 -14.74
N VAL A 199 -18.28 -20.60 -13.55
CA VAL A 199 -18.33 -19.56 -12.51
C VAL A 199 -16.92 -19.15 -12.11
N PRO A 200 -16.71 -17.90 -11.72
CA PRO A 200 -15.40 -17.45 -11.25
C PRO A 200 -15.04 -18.10 -9.90
N VAL A 201 -13.80 -18.52 -9.79
CA VAL A 201 -13.27 -19.18 -8.59
C VAL A 201 -11.90 -18.64 -8.19
N LEU A 202 -11.63 -18.65 -6.89
CA LEU A 202 -10.28 -18.74 -6.36
C LEU A 202 -9.83 -20.19 -6.48
N VAL A 203 -8.63 -20.42 -6.98
CA VAL A 203 -8.07 -21.76 -7.12
C VAL A 203 -6.61 -21.78 -6.68
N SER A 204 -6.24 -22.85 -5.97
CA SER A 204 -4.86 -23.12 -5.59
C SER A 204 -3.97 -23.16 -6.84
N PRO A 205 -2.90 -22.35 -6.92
CA PRO A 205 -2.05 -22.32 -8.11
C PRO A 205 -1.49 -23.69 -8.49
N ALA A 206 -1.15 -24.52 -7.52
CA ALA A 206 -0.64 -25.89 -7.71
C ALA A 206 -1.72 -26.90 -8.15
N LYS A 207 -3.00 -26.53 -8.12
CA LYS A 207 -4.15 -27.41 -8.37
C LYS A 207 -4.97 -27.06 -9.61
N ARG A 208 -4.53 -26.09 -10.37
CA ARG A 208 -5.25 -25.60 -11.56
C ARG A 208 -5.54 -26.70 -12.58
N SER A 209 -4.61 -27.65 -12.76
CA SER A 209 -4.81 -28.80 -13.67
C SER A 209 -5.99 -29.69 -13.29
N ASP A 210 -6.29 -29.83 -12.00
CA ASP A 210 -7.37 -30.67 -11.51
C ASP A 210 -8.76 -30.13 -11.94
N TYR A 211 -8.79 -28.86 -12.34
CA TYR A 211 -9.98 -28.14 -12.80
C TYR A 211 -9.93 -27.76 -14.29
N GLY A 212 -9.01 -28.34 -15.06
CA GLY A 212 -8.87 -28.08 -16.49
C GLY A 212 -8.36 -26.69 -16.85
N LEU A 213 -7.77 -25.98 -15.88
CA LEU A 213 -7.18 -24.65 -16.09
C LEU A 213 -5.72 -24.76 -16.47
N MET A 214 -5.23 -23.75 -17.18
CA MET A 214 -3.80 -23.60 -17.47
C MET A 214 -2.97 -23.71 -16.20
N THR A 215 -1.92 -24.50 -16.21
CA THR A 215 -1.06 -24.74 -15.06
C THR A 215 0.40 -24.43 -15.34
N ILE A 216 1.12 -24.13 -14.27
CA ILE A 216 2.56 -23.88 -14.27
C ILE A 216 3.16 -24.76 -13.17
N ASN A 217 4.28 -25.42 -13.49
CA ASN A 217 4.98 -26.25 -12.54
C ASN A 217 5.69 -25.42 -11.47
N GLY A 218 5.74 -25.92 -10.25
CA GLY A 218 6.47 -25.30 -9.15
C GLY A 218 5.69 -24.24 -8.37
N LEU A 219 4.41 -24.02 -8.68
CA LEU A 219 3.57 -23.14 -7.90
C LEU A 219 3.14 -23.80 -6.58
N GLN A 220 2.96 -22.98 -5.54
CA GLN A 220 2.59 -23.47 -4.21
C GLN A 220 1.11 -23.76 -4.07
N HIS A 221 0.80 -24.58 -3.05
CA HIS A 221 -0.58 -24.80 -2.61
C HIS A 221 -1.11 -23.61 -1.81
N THR A 222 -2.38 -23.30 -2.03
CA THR A 222 -3.12 -22.29 -1.27
C THR A 222 -4.51 -22.81 -0.96
N LEU A 223 -4.95 -22.59 0.25
CA LEU A 223 -6.28 -22.95 0.72
C LEU A 223 -7.13 -21.70 0.92
N PHE A 224 -8.43 -21.84 0.76
CA PHE A 224 -9.41 -20.76 0.82
C PHE A 224 -10.59 -21.12 1.73
N ALA A 225 -11.22 -20.07 2.27
CA ALA A 225 -12.52 -20.16 2.95
C ALA A 225 -13.29 -18.86 2.73
N GLU A 226 -14.61 -18.93 2.63
CA GLU A 226 -15.47 -17.75 2.77
C GLU A 226 -15.44 -17.29 4.23
N THR A 227 -15.44 -15.98 4.45
CA THR A 227 -15.51 -15.40 5.79
C THR A 227 -16.88 -14.79 6.03
N SER A 228 -17.21 -14.53 7.30
CA SER A 228 -18.39 -13.75 7.67
C SER A 228 -18.13 -12.23 7.61
N LEU A 229 -16.90 -11.80 7.30
CA LEU A 229 -16.54 -10.39 7.25
C LEU A 229 -17.27 -9.69 6.09
N SER A 230 -17.85 -8.54 6.40
CA SER A 230 -18.33 -7.61 5.40
C SER A 230 -17.18 -6.81 4.77
N GLN A 231 -17.44 -6.19 3.64
CA GLN A 231 -16.49 -5.26 3.01
C GLN A 231 -16.14 -4.08 3.93
N SER A 232 -17.08 -3.62 4.75
CA SER A 232 -16.84 -2.55 5.74
C SER A 232 -15.86 -3.00 6.82
N GLU A 233 -16.01 -4.23 7.34
CA GLU A 233 -15.09 -4.81 8.32
C GLU A 233 -13.71 -5.04 7.72
N PHE A 234 -13.65 -5.55 6.49
CA PHE A 234 -12.39 -5.64 5.74
C PHE A 234 -11.69 -4.26 5.66
N ASN A 235 -12.43 -3.22 5.27
CA ASN A 235 -11.87 -1.87 5.15
C ASN A 235 -11.38 -1.31 6.50
N ALA A 236 -12.03 -1.67 7.60
CA ALA A 236 -11.68 -1.23 8.95
C ALA A 236 -10.39 -1.85 9.51
N ILE A 237 -9.91 -2.98 8.95
CA ILE A 237 -8.64 -3.60 9.38
C ILE A 237 -7.49 -2.62 9.10
N SER A 238 -6.76 -2.28 10.16
CA SER A 238 -5.64 -1.34 10.09
C SER A 238 -4.32 -2.03 9.73
N GLN A 239 -3.33 -1.24 9.30
CA GLN A 239 -1.98 -1.77 9.02
C GLN A 239 -1.23 -2.20 10.29
N VAL A 240 -1.63 -1.75 11.46
CA VAL A 240 -0.93 -2.04 12.72
C VAL A 240 -1.49 -3.24 13.49
N ASP A 241 -2.65 -3.79 13.09
CA ASP A 241 -3.30 -4.88 13.80
C ASP A 241 -3.67 -6.03 12.85
N ALA A 242 -2.94 -7.13 12.95
CA ALA A 242 -3.19 -8.36 12.19
C ALA A 242 -4.21 -9.30 12.86
N THR A 243 -4.59 -9.04 14.11
CA THR A 243 -5.47 -9.91 14.91
C THR A 243 -6.77 -10.32 14.21
N PRO A 244 -7.47 -9.41 13.48
CA PRO A 244 -8.69 -9.78 12.76
C PRO A 244 -8.48 -10.84 11.67
N ILE A 245 -7.27 -10.96 11.11
CA ILE A 245 -6.91 -11.97 10.11
C ILE A 245 -6.38 -13.23 10.79
N GLU A 246 -5.50 -13.09 11.78
CA GLU A 246 -4.83 -14.19 12.45
C GLU A 246 -5.82 -15.09 13.20
N ASN A 247 -6.85 -14.53 13.82
CA ASN A 247 -7.87 -15.26 14.61
C ASN A 247 -8.88 -16.02 13.76
N LEU A 248 -8.94 -15.81 12.44
CA LEU A 248 -9.81 -16.62 11.58
C LEU A 248 -9.31 -18.07 11.55
N ALA A 249 -10.25 -19.01 11.54
CA ALA A 249 -9.93 -20.42 11.37
C ALA A 249 -9.21 -20.67 10.04
N ASP A 250 -8.25 -21.58 10.02
CA ASP A 250 -7.49 -21.90 8.81
C ASP A 250 -8.41 -22.42 7.70
N PRO A 251 -8.23 -21.96 6.47
CA PRO A 251 -9.03 -22.40 5.33
C PRO A 251 -8.68 -23.82 4.91
N THR A 252 -9.61 -24.50 4.24
CA THR A 252 -9.47 -25.91 3.90
C THR A 252 -9.73 -26.25 2.44
N SER A 253 -10.27 -25.34 1.62
CA SER A 253 -10.64 -25.60 0.23
C SER A 253 -9.56 -25.18 -0.75
N GLU A 254 -9.19 -26.03 -1.70
CA GLU A 254 -8.26 -25.71 -2.78
C GLU A 254 -8.90 -24.93 -3.94
N VAL A 255 -10.23 -24.95 -3.99
CA VAL A 255 -11.04 -24.18 -4.94
C VAL A 255 -12.27 -23.63 -4.24
N LEU A 256 -12.65 -22.41 -4.56
CA LEU A 256 -13.81 -21.75 -3.95
C LEU A 256 -14.45 -20.77 -4.95
N ALA A 257 -15.77 -20.95 -5.21
CA ALA A 257 -16.53 -20.00 -6.01
C ALA A 257 -16.57 -18.63 -5.34
N ILE A 258 -16.44 -17.57 -6.13
CA ILE A 258 -16.43 -16.20 -5.62
C ILE A 258 -17.64 -15.41 -6.06
N GLN A 259 -18.02 -14.44 -5.25
CA GLN A 259 -19.09 -13.49 -5.49
C GLN A 259 -18.61 -12.07 -5.20
N ALA A 260 -19.18 -11.10 -5.90
CA ALA A 260 -18.92 -9.69 -5.59
C ALA A 260 -19.36 -9.36 -4.15
N ASP A 261 -18.71 -8.37 -3.57
CA ASP A 261 -18.96 -7.85 -2.22
C ASP A 261 -18.67 -8.85 -1.07
N LYS A 262 -17.97 -9.96 -1.38
CA LYS A 262 -17.58 -10.97 -0.39
C LYS A 262 -16.11 -10.89 -0.03
N VAL A 263 -15.79 -11.33 1.19
CA VAL A 263 -14.44 -11.42 1.72
C VAL A 263 -14.06 -12.88 1.95
N TYR A 264 -12.92 -13.28 1.41
CA TYR A 264 -12.39 -14.63 1.48
C TYR A 264 -11.07 -14.64 2.23
N LEU A 265 -10.83 -15.70 2.98
CA LEU A 265 -9.54 -15.99 3.61
C LEU A 265 -8.71 -16.86 2.69
N PHE A 266 -7.41 -16.61 2.61
CA PHE A 266 -6.46 -17.53 2.01
C PHE A 266 -5.31 -17.83 2.98
N LYS A 267 -4.71 -19.02 2.81
CA LYS A 267 -3.48 -19.41 3.47
C LYS A 267 -2.63 -20.24 2.52
N THR A 268 -1.41 -19.79 2.28
CA THR A 268 -0.45 -20.49 1.41
C THR A 268 0.30 -21.58 2.17
N ALA A 269 0.90 -22.53 1.46
CA ALA A 269 1.69 -23.61 2.06
C ALA A 269 2.88 -23.12 2.90
N ASN A 270 3.47 -21.98 2.54
CA ASN A 270 4.53 -21.34 3.32
C ASN A 270 4.01 -20.51 4.51
N GLY A 271 2.72 -20.59 4.80
CA GLY A 271 2.08 -20.00 5.99
C GLY A 271 1.72 -18.52 5.85
N LYS A 272 1.78 -17.91 4.66
CA LYS A 272 1.25 -16.57 4.44
C LYS A 272 -0.27 -16.62 4.53
N LYS A 273 -0.88 -15.75 5.34
CA LYS A 273 -2.33 -15.68 5.60
C LYS A 273 -2.84 -14.29 5.27
N GLY A 274 -4.01 -14.21 4.63
CA GLY A 274 -4.56 -12.92 4.25
C GLY A 274 -6.01 -13.00 3.79
N LEU A 275 -6.59 -11.84 3.56
CA LEU A 275 -7.96 -11.66 3.08
C LEU A 275 -7.96 -11.17 1.63
N ILE A 276 -8.96 -11.60 0.88
CA ILE A 276 -9.29 -11.17 -0.47
C ILE A 276 -10.70 -10.60 -0.44
N CYS A 277 -10.86 -9.32 -0.70
CA CYS A 277 -12.15 -8.67 -0.86
C CYS A 277 -12.48 -8.56 -2.35
N ILE A 278 -13.49 -9.25 -2.81
CA ILE A 278 -13.97 -9.17 -4.19
C ILE A 278 -14.87 -7.95 -4.32
N GLN A 279 -14.41 -6.94 -5.03
CA GLN A 279 -15.16 -5.70 -5.22
C GLN A 279 -16.17 -5.79 -6.37
N LYS A 280 -15.77 -6.43 -7.47
CA LYS A 280 -16.60 -6.53 -8.67
C LYS A 280 -16.24 -7.75 -9.49
N ILE A 281 -17.22 -8.34 -10.13
CA ILE A 281 -17.06 -9.39 -11.14
C ILE A 281 -17.81 -8.95 -12.40
N THR A 282 -17.13 -9.01 -13.55
CA THR A 282 -17.71 -8.63 -14.84
C THR A 282 -17.44 -9.72 -15.86
N ALA A 283 -18.51 -10.26 -16.47
CA ALA A 283 -18.36 -11.17 -17.58
C ALA A 283 -17.83 -10.42 -18.81
N LYS A 284 -16.79 -10.96 -19.43
CA LYS A 284 -16.17 -10.41 -20.63
C LYS A 284 -16.03 -11.48 -21.72
N THR A 285 -15.74 -11.03 -22.93
CA THR A 285 -15.33 -11.88 -24.04
C THR A 285 -14.09 -11.27 -24.67
N GLY A 286 -13.07 -12.06 -24.84
CA GLY A 286 -11.80 -11.59 -25.40
C GLY A 286 -10.81 -12.73 -25.62
N THR A 287 -9.57 -12.40 -25.69
CA THR A 287 -8.46 -13.35 -25.89
C THR A 287 -7.93 -13.81 -24.54
N ILE A 288 -7.89 -15.11 -24.31
CA ILE A 288 -7.35 -15.72 -23.08
C ILE A 288 -6.12 -16.58 -23.39
N GLU A 289 -5.22 -16.67 -22.43
CA GLU A 289 -4.11 -17.60 -22.45
C GLU A 289 -4.55 -18.96 -21.91
N VAL A 290 -4.53 -20.00 -22.75
CA VAL A 290 -4.96 -21.36 -22.38
C VAL A 290 -3.78 -22.28 -22.02
N SER A 291 -2.58 -21.92 -22.44
CA SER A 291 -1.29 -22.48 -22.02
C SER A 291 -0.22 -21.43 -22.28
N PRO A 292 1.00 -21.54 -21.72
CA PRO A 292 2.06 -20.55 -21.94
C PRO A 292 2.24 -20.24 -23.43
N ASP A 293 2.14 -18.96 -23.77
CA ASP A 293 2.25 -18.43 -25.14
C ASP A 293 1.19 -18.94 -26.15
N ASN A 294 0.12 -19.57 -25.68
CA ASN A 294 -0.98 -20.06 -26.52
C ASN A 294 -2.29 -19.36 -26.17
N TRP A 295 -2.79 -18.57 -27.10
CA TRP A 295 -3.91 -17.66 -26.93
C TRP A 295 -5.12 -18.10 -27.75
N VAL A 296 -6.32 -18.01 -27.16
CA VAL A 296 -7.60 -18.31 -27.81
C VAL A 296 -8.49 -17.07 -27.79
N GLU A 297 -8.93 -16.64 -28.95
CA GLU A 297 -9.81 -15.49 -29.14
C GLU A 297 -11.28 -15.82 -28.85
N ASN A 298 -12.08 -14.79 -28.62
CA ASN A 298 -13.53 -14.87 -28.44
C ASN A 298 -14.01 -15.80 -27.32
N THR A 299 -13.18 -15.97 -26.30
CA THR A 299 -13.49 -16.79 -25.14
C THR A 299 -14.19 -15.95 -24.08
N LYS A 300 -15.23 -16.51 -23.45
CA LYS A 300 -15.89 -15.90 -22.30
C LYS A 300 -15.05 -16.14 -21.06
N TYR A 301 -14.89 -15.11 -20.24
CA TYR A 301 -14.18 -15.17 -18.97
C TYR A 301 -14.74 -14.17 -17.97
N SER A 302 -14.42 -14.36 -16.70
CA SER A 302 -14.76 -13.42 -15.63
C SER A 302 -13.57 -12.49 -15.34
N TRP A 303 -13.88 -11.22 -15.31
CA TRP A 303 -12.94 -10.18 -14.90
C TRP A 303 -13.26 -9.76 -13.50
N VAL A 304 -12.24 -9.78 -12.61
CA VAL A 304 -12.42 -9.64 -11.17
C VAL A 304 -11.59 -8.46 -10.65
N GLN A 305 -12.26 -7.53 -9.98
CA GLN A 305 -11.62 -6.50 -9.17
C GLN A 305 -11.55 -6.97 -7.73
N LEU A 306 -10.38 -6.89 -7.12
CA LEU A 306 -10.19 -7.31 -5.74
C LEU A 306 -9.17 -6.44 -5.00
N LEU A 307 -9.28 -6.46 -3.67
CA LEU A 307 -8.27 -5.93 -2.76
C LEU A 307 -7.77 -7.03 -1.84
N THR A 308 -6.54 -6.92 -1.40
CA THR A 308 -5.96 -7.87 -0.44
C THR A 308 -5.42 -7.16 0.80
N LYS A 309 -5.52 -7.85 1.95
CA LYS A 309 -4.86 -7.50 3.20
C LYS A 309 -4.16 -8.74 3.72
N THR A 310 -2.83 -8.69 3.82
CA THR A 310 -2.00 -9.86 4.14
C THR A 310 -1.20 -9.62 5.40
N VAL A 311 -1.17 -10.58 6.29
CA VAL A 311 -0.33 -10.51 7.50
C VAL A 311 1.13 -10.38 7.09
N ALA A 312 1.78 -9.32 7.53
CA ALA A 312 3.20 -9.09 7.31
C ALA A 312 4.02 -10.08 8.16
N LYS A 313 5.00 -10.72 7.54
CA LYS A 313 5.92 -11.65 8.22
C LYS A 313 7.10 -10.92 8.83
#